data_7c97b253144c128dfc8cdd51c0a516be
#
_entry.id   7c97b253144c128dfc8cdd51c0a516be
#
_cell.length_a   1.000
_cell.length_b   1.000
_cell.length_c   1.000
_cell.angle_alpha   90.00
_cell.angle_beta   90.00
_cell.angle_gamma   90.00
#
_symmetry.space_group_name_H-M   'P 1'
#
loop_
_entity.id
_entity.type
_entity.pdbx_description
1 polymer ?
#
loop_
_entity_poly.entity_id
_entity_poly.type
_entity_poly.pdbx_seq_one_letter_code
_entity_poly.pdbx_strand_id
1 'polypeptide(L)'
;MQKKMKAVVPIAFLVFLWPALSWAQFDLFNAEDYNIEVEGRYWYPKLASSLKVEESGIGTEFDAVNDLGFDEKKGFGEGRLQIKIFNRHKFNFSYLPMKWEGDKVLTRTIQFSGQTYTAGTRVQSEADLKLLKAGYELDFIVSQYGFLGGSLDVMVTDVHAQLKAPSLALDEKEDFTVPIPMVGLIGRITPIKWINLTAKASGLPLGSYGHAFDAEAYLEINPIKYVGISAGYRYFSFLGQYDKNKADFRLDGPFTALKIRF
;
A
#
# COMPACT_ATOMS: atom_id res chain seq x y z
N MET A 1 36.32 10.44 20.67
CA MET A 1 36.00 11.06 19.37
C MET A 1 35.93 9.96 18.33
N GLN A 2 34.74 9.46 18.03
CA GLN A 2 34.52 8.52 16.92
C GLN A 2 33.68 9.21 15.84
N LYS A 3 34.27 9.38 14.67
CA LYS A 3 33.66 9.95 13.46
C LYS A 3 32.61 9.01 12.91
N LYS A 4 31.34 9.43 12.90
CA LYS A 4 30.27 8.74 12.17
C LYS A 4 30.51 8.92 10.66
N MET A 5 30.86 7.85 9.98
CA MET A 5 30.88 7.78 8.52
C MET A 5 29.43 7.76 7.99
N LYS A 6 29.04 8.79 7.28
CA LYS A 6 27.81 8.80 6.48
C LYS A 6 28.05 7.96 5.24
N ALA A 7 27.33 6.86 5.10
CA ALA A 7 27.30 6.10 3.86
C ALA A 7 26.57 6.91 2.79
N VAL A 8 27.32 7.48 1.86
CA VAL A 8 26.80 8.02 0.61
C VAL A 8 26.72 6.86 -0.38
N VAL A 9 25.53 6.40 -0.71
CA VAL A 9 25.30 5.44 -1.78
C VAL A 9 25.43 6.18 -3.10
N PRO A 10 26.38 5.84 -3.99
CA PRO A 10 26.51 6.52 -5.28
C PRO A 10 25.42 6.01 -6.24
N ILE A 11 24.49 6.88 -6.60
CA ILE A 11 23.60 6.77 -7.76
C ILE A 11 24.43 7.12 -9.03
N ALA A 12 25.39 6.30 -9.34
CA ALA A 12 26.26 6.54 -10.49
C ALA A 12 26.64 5.22 -11.18
N PHE A 13 25.63 4.45 -11.69
CA PHE A 13 25.94 3.29 -12.53
C PHE A 13 24.81 2.92 -13.52
N LEU A 14 24.21 3.89 -14.18
CA LEU A 14 23.21 3.61 -15.24
C LEU A 14 23.36 4.49 -16.49
N VAL A 15 24.53 5.08 -16.74
CA VAL A 15 24.73 5.97 -17.92
C VAL A 15 25.70 5.38 -18.95
N PHE A 16 26.25 4.16 -18.80
CA PHE A 16 27.24 3.62 -19.72
C PHE A 16 26.86 2.28 -20.37
N LEU A 17 25.63 2.19 -20.94
CA LEU A 17 25.34 1.17 -21.97
C LEU A 17 24.58 1.82 -23.13
N TRP A 18 25.12 2.92 -23.65
CA TRP A 18 24.72 3.48 -24.92
C TRP A 18 25.88 3.30 -25.88
N PRO A 19 26.00 2.13 -26.55
CA PRO A 19 26.29 2.16 -27.95
C PRO A 19 25.46 1.18 -28.76
N ALA A 20 24.96 1.67 -29.88
CA ALA A 20 24.56 0.88 -31.05
C ALA A 20 23.37 -0.07 -30.88
N LEU A 21 22.28 0.36 -30.28
CA LEU A 21 21.00 -0.10 -30.79
C LEU A 21 20.74 0.74 -32.05
N SER A 22 21.14 0.17 -33.20
CA SER A 22 20.69 0.61 -34.51
C SER A 22 19.20 0.91 -34.43
N TRP A 23 18.77 2.00 -35.06
CA TRP A 23 17.39 2.38 -35.26
C TRP A 23 16.68 1.38 -36.22
N ALA A 24 16.82 0.06 -35.92
CA ALA A 24 16.06 -0.98 -36.55
C ALA A 24 14.66 -0.87 -36.00
N GLN A 25 13.78 -0.30 -36.81
CA GLN A 25 12.32 -0.44 -36.79
C GLN A 25 11.77 -1.06 -35.50
N PHE A 26 11.69 -0.27 -34.42
CA PHE A 26 10.81 -0.57 -33.33
C PHE A 26 9.39 -0.42 -33.91
N ASP A 27 8.83 -1.54 -34.32
CA ASP A 27 7.43 -1.65 -34.66
C ASP A 27 6.62 -1.02 -33.53
N LEU A 28 5.74 -0.12 -33.92
CA LEU A 28 4.97 0.78 -33.10
C LEU A 28 4.05 0.01 -32.15
N PHE A 29 4.60 -0.59 -31.07
CA PHE A 29 3.76 -1.27 -30.11
C PHE A 29 3.04 -0.25 -29.23
N ASN A 30 1.78 -0.51 -28.98
CA ASN A 30 1.01 0.17 -27.96
C ASN A 30 1.18 -0.61 -26.64
N ALA A 31 1.69 0.03 -25.59
CA ALA A 31 1.83 -0.59 -24.26
C ALA A 31 0.48 -1.03 -23.65
N GLU A 32 -0.64 -0.59 -24.24
CA GLU A 32 -2.00 -1.01 -23.88
C GLU A 32 -2.50 -2.23 -24.68
N ASP A 33 -1.73 -2.75 -25.62
CA ASP A 33 -2.11 -3.93 -26.40
C ASP A 33 -1.72 -5.22 -25.68
N TYR A 34 -2.49 -5.59 -24.66
CA TYR A 34 -2.39 -6.82 -23.87
C TYR A 34 -3.77 -7.24 -23.36
N ASN A 35 -3.91 -8.51 -23.00
CA ASN A 35 -5.11 -9.04 -22.34
C ASN A 35 -4.87 -9.34 -20.86
N ILE A 36 -3.66 -9.71 -20.51
CA ILE A 36 -3.27 -10.05 -19.12
C ILE A 36 -2.01 -9.30 -18.76
N GLU A 37 -2.03 -8.64 -17.62
CA GLU A 37 -0.85 -8.01 -17.01
C GLU A 37 -0.65 -8.58 -15.59
N VAL A 38 0.54 -9.07 -15.32
CA VAL A 38 0.97 -9.48 -13.97
C VAL A 38 2.01 -8.49 -13.48
N GLU A 39 1.83 -7.97 -12.29
CA GLU A 39 2.75 -7.00 -11.67
C GLU A 39 3.24 -7.53 -10.33
N GLY A 40 4.56 -7.52 -10.14
CA GLY A 40 5.22 -7.65 -8.85
C GLY A 40 5.71 -6.29 -8.38
N ARG A 41 5.34 -5.88 -7.17
CA ARG A 41 5.63 -4.56 -6.62
C ARG A 41 6.36 -4.68 -5.29
N TYR A 42 7.33 -3.81 -5.05
CA TYR A 42 7.92 -3.56 -3.74
C TYR A 42 7.57 -2.14 -3.29
N TRP A 43 6.80 -2.05 -2.20
CA TRP A 43 6.35 -0.80 -1.60
C TRP A 43 7.07 -0.57 -0.28
N TYR A 44 7.61 0.64 -0.05
CA TYR A 44 8.34 1.02 1.16
C TYR A 44 7.66 2.19 1.87
N PRO A 45 6.52 1.93 2.53
CA PRO A 45 5.75 2.97 3.19
C PRO A 45 6.32 3.36 4.56
N LYS A 46 5.94 4.56 4.98
CA LYS A 46 5.97 5.04 6.34
C LYS A 46 4.62 4.74 6.99
N LEU A 47 4.65 4.14 8.18
CA LEU A 47 3.48 3.90 9.01
C LEU A 47 3.23 5.10 9.93
N ALA A 48 2.00 5.61 9.94
CA ALA A 48 1.48 6.47 10.98
C ALA A 48 0.13 5.89 11.45
N SER A 49 -0.01 5.72 12.75
CA SER A 49 -1.22 5.12 13.32
C SER A 49 -1.59 5.80 14.62
N SER A 50 -2.87 5.93 14.86
CA SER A 50 -3.42 6.35 16.15
C SER A 50 -4.66 5.50 16.41
N LEU A 51 -4.60 4.72 17.47
CA LEU A 51 -5.67 3.83 17.89
C LEU A 51 -6.23 4.34 19.22
N LYS A 52 -7.52 4.63 19.26
CA LYS A 52 -8.23 4.99 20.49
C LYS A 52 -9.26 3.91 20.79
N VAL A 53 -9.12 3.30 21.94
CA VAL A 53 -10.09 2.35 22.49
C VAL A 53 -10.64 2.95 23.78
N GLU A 54 -11.96 3.10 23.87
CA GLU A 54 -12.64 3.57 25.09
C GLU A 54 -13.56 2.46 25.60
N GLU A 55 -13.17 1.86 26.71
CA GLU A 55 -13.96 0.87 27.42
C GLU A 55 -14.25 1.37 28.84
N SER A 56 -15.50 1.27 29.28
CA SER A 56 -15.94 1.69 30.63
C SER A 56 -15.61 3.14 31.00
N GLY A 57 -15.54 4.06 30.02
CA GLY A 57 -15.33 5.50 30.27
C GLY A 57 -13.85 5.91 30.41
N ILE A 58 -12.91 4.99 30.25
CA ILE A 58 -11.48 5.28 30.21
C ILE A 58 -11.00 5.06 28.76
N GLY A 59 -10.73 6.16 28.05
CA GLY A 59 -10.18 6.11 26.69
C GLY A 59 -8.65 6.08 26.73
N THR A 60 -8.05 5.12 26.03
CA THR A 60 -6.61 5.10 25.82
C THR A 60 -6.33 5.27 24.34
N GLU A 61 -5.57 6.32 23.99
CA GLU A 61 -5.06 6.51 22.64
C GLU A 61 -3.60 6.05 22.62
N PHE A 62 -3.22 5.21 21.67
CA PHE A 62 -1.85 4.75 21.53
C PHE A 62 -1.42 4.72 20.06
N ASP A 63 -0.12 4.85 19.85
CA ASP A 63 0.54 4.86 18.56
C ASP A 63 1.35 3.57 18.39
N ALA A 64 1.18 2.87 17.27
CA ALA A 64 1.84 1.58 17.04
C ALA A 64 3.37 1.70 16.98
N VAL A 65 3.91 2.79 16.44
CA VAL A 65 5.35 3.03 16.34
C VAL A 65 5.92 3.45 17.70
N ASN A 66 5.27 4.45 18.33
CA ASN A 66 5.81 5.07 19.55
C ASN A 66 5.54 4.26 20.81
N ASP A 67 4.42 3.56 20.90
CA ASP A 67 4.05 2.83 22.11
C ASP A 67 4.30 1.32 21.98
N LEU A 68 4.08 0.72 20.79
CA LEU A 68 4.26 -0.72 20.59
C LEU A 68 5.63 -1.09 19.99
N GLY A 69 6.37 -0.13 19.45
CA GLY A 69 7.72 -0.34 18.92
C GLY A 69 7.75 -0.90 17.49
N PHE A 70 6.69 -0.69 16.69
CA PHE A 70 6.70 -1.06 15.29
C PHE A 70 7.68 -0.22 14.48
N ASP A 71 8.28 -0.82 13.45
CA ASP A 71 9.10 -0.09 12.49
C ASP A 71 8.26 0.97 11.77
N GLU A 72 8.67 2.23 11.87
CA GLU A 72 8.02 3.34 11.17
C GLU A 72 8.07 3.17 9.66
N LYS A 73 9.14 2.55 9.13
CA LYS A 73 9.33 2.29 7.70
C LYS A 73 9.69 0.84 7.47
N LYS A 74 8.88 0.16 6.69
CA LYS A 74 9.09 -1.26 6.36
C LYS A 74 8.66 -1.53 4.92
N GLY A 75 9.39 -2.39 4.22
CA GLY A 75 9.09 -2.77 2.84
C GLY A 75 8.19 -3.99 2.75
N PHE A 76 7.26 -3.97 1.77
CA PHE A 76 6.30 -5.05 1.54
C PHE A 76 6.23 -5.41 0.07
N GLY A 77 6.06 -6.70 -0.21
CA GLY A 77 5.80 -7.23 -1.55
C GLY A 77 4.30 -7.27 -1.85
N GLU A 78 3.89 -6.78 -3.01
CA GLU A 78 2.52 -6.84 -3.51
C GLU A 78 2.49 -7.55 -4.86
N GLY A 79 1.56 -8.48 -5.04
CA GLY A 79 1.24 -9.10 -6.31
C GLY A 79 -0.03 -8.50 -6.89
N ARG A 80 -0.04 -8.19 -8.20
CA ARG A 80 -1.22 -7.67 -8.91
C ARG A 80 -1.46 -8.45 -10.19
N LEU A 81 -2.71 -8.63 -10.54
CA LEU A 81 -3.18 -9.22 -11.79
C LEU A 81 -4.22 -8.30 -12.39
N GLN A 82 -4.08 -7.98 -13.68
CA GLN A 82 -5.09 -7.29 -14.45
C GLN A 82 -5.48 -8.12 -15.67
N ILE A 83 -6.78 -8.30 -15.88
CA ILE A 83 -7.36 -8.95 -17.05
C ILE A 83 -8.16 -7.91 -17.82
N LYS A 84 -7.80 -7.67 -19.09
CA LYS A 84 -8.45 -6.70 -19.95
C LYS A 84 -9.31 -7.40 -21.01
N ILE A 85 -10.56 -6.97 -21.11
CA ILE A 85 -11.55 -7.49 -22.06
C ILE A 85 -12.08 -6.33 -22.89
N PHE A 86 -12.15 -6.50 -24.21
CA PHE A 86 -12.69 -5.51 -25.16
C PHE A 86 -12.07 -4.10 -25.06
N ASN A 87 -10.78 -3.98 -24.77
CA ASN A 87 -9.99 -2.74 -24.74
C ASN A 87 -10.43 -1.66 -23.73
N ARG A 88 -11.56 -1.84 -23.05
CA ARG A 88 -12.11 -0.84 -22.10
C ARG A 88 -12.46 -1.40 -20.73
N HIS A 89 -12.62 -2.71 -20.62
CA HIS A 89 -13.05 -3.38 -19.41
C HIS A 89 -11.86 -4.09 -18.78
N LYS A 90 -11.52 -3.77 -17.56
CA LYS A 90 -10.40 -4.38 -16.86
C LYS A 90 -10.86 -4.90 -15.50
N PHE A 91 -10.45 -6.11 -15.17
CA PHE A 91 -10.62 -6.71 -13.86
C PHE A 91 -9.27 -6.71 -13.18
N ASN A 92 -9.22 -6.13 -11.99
CA ASN A 92 -8.00 -5.93 -11.23
C ASN A 92 -8.06 -6.75 -9.95
N PHE A 93 -6.97 -7.46 -9.64
CA PHE A 93 -6.80 -8.18 -8.39
C PHE A 93 -5.46 -7.80 -7.80
N SER A 94 -5.40 -7.64 -6.48
CA SER A 94 -4.11 -7.45 -5.78
C SER A 94 -4.11 -8.11 -4.41
N TYR A 95 -2.92 -8.54 -3.99
CA TYR A 95 -2.68 -9.10 -2.68
C TYR A 95 -1.42 -8.48 -2.08
N LEU A 96 -1.59 -7.86 -0.91
CA LEU A 96 -0.53 -7.18 -0.18
C LEU A 96 -0.53 -7.67 1.28
N PRO A 97 0.35 -8.62 1.64
CA PRO A 97 0.58 -9.00 3.03
C PRO A 97 1.55 -8.02 3.69
N MET A 98 1.21 -7.58 4.89
CA MET A 98 2.03 -6.68 5.69
C MET A 98 2.09 -7.18 7.12
N LYS A 99 3.30 -7.28 7.67
CA LYS A 99 3.51 -7.72 9.04
C LYS A 99 4.45 -6.78 9.77
N TRP A 100 4.06 -6.36 10.98
CA TRP A 100 4.89 -5.62 11.92
C TRP A 100 5.06 -6.42 13.20
N GLU A 101 6.20 -6.26 13.80
CA GLU A 101 6.54 -6.82 15.11
C GLU A 101 7.19 -5.71 15.95
N GLY A 102 6.93 -5.71 17.24
CA GLY A 102 7.52 -4.75 18.17
C GLY A 102 7.82 -5.41 19.51
N ASP A 103 8.82 -4.86 20.20
CA ASP A 103 9.20 -5.26 21.55
C ASP A 103 9.60 -3.98 22.31
N LYS A 104 8.76 -3.54 23.23
CA LYS A 104 8.94 -2.24 23.90
C LYS A 104 8.44 -2.26 25.32
N VAL A 105 9.04 -1.41 26.16
CA VAL A 105 8.50 -1.09 27.48
C VAL A 105 7.51 0.06 27.33
N LEU A 106 6.28 -0.16 27.78
CA LEU A 106 5.21 0.82 27.70
C LEU A 106 5.55 2.07 28.53
N THR A 107 5.40 3.23 27.91
CA THR A 107 5.57 4.53 28.59
C THR A 107 4.29 5.01 29.26
N ARG A 108 3.16 4.43 28.88
CA ARG A 108 1.81 4.71 29.41
C ARG A 108 1.00 3.43 29.53
N THR A 109 -0.04 3.48 30.35
CA THR A 109 -1.00 2.38 30.46
C THR A 109 -1.88 2.33 29.22
N ILE A 110 -2.05 1.15 28.61
CA ILE A 110 -2.91 0.92 27.45
C ILE A 110 -3.94 -0.18 27.75
N GLN A 111 -5.05 -0.15 27.04
CA GLN A 111 -6.05 -1.22 27.04
C GLN A 111 -6.06 -1.91 25.68
N PHE A 112 -6.07 -3.25 25.70
CA PHE A 112 -6.16 -4.07 24.51
C PHE A 112 -6.93 -5.34 24.83
N SER A 113 -7.95 -5.65 24.03
CA SER A 113 -8.81 -6.86 24.19
C SER A 113 -9.36 -7.03 25.63
N GLY A 114 -9.85 -5.93 26.22
CA GLY A 114 -10.40 -5.94 27.59
C GLY A 114 -9.39 -6.05 28.73
N GLN A 115 -8.09 -6.11 28.43
CA GLN A 115 -7.01 -6.19 29.41
C GLN A 115 -6.25 -4.87 29.55
N THR A 116 -5.78 -4.60 30.76
CA THR A 116 -4.99 -3.39 31.05
C THR A 116 -3.52 -3.72 31.17
N TYR A 117 -2.70 -3.07 30.34
CA TYR A 117 -1.23 -3.15 30.35
C TYR A 117 -0.67 -1.87 30.96
N THR A 118 -0.12 -1.96 32.14
CA THR A 118 0.36 -0.80 32.91
C THR A 118 1.66 -0.24 32.35
N ALA A 119 1.88 1.07 32.52
CA ALA A 119 3.16 1.71 32.23
C ALA A 119 4.32 0.98 32.92
N GLY A 120 5.47 0.86 32.26
CA GLY A 120 6.62 0.09 32.73
C GLY A 120 6.60 -1.40 32.36
N THR A 121 5.48 -1.93 31.83
CA THR A 121 5.40 -3.32 31.36
C THR A 121 6.09 -3.47 29.99
N ARG A 122 6.94 -4.48 29.85
CA ARG A 122 7.50 -4.87 28.55
C ARG A 122 6.45 -5.68 27.78
N VAL A 123 6.15 -5.25 26.56
CA VAL A 123 5.21 -5.90 25.68
C VAL A 123 5.87 -6.32 24.37
N GLN A 124 5.44 -7.46 23.85
CA GLN A 124 5.72 -7.92 22.50
C GLN A 124 4.44 -7.77 21.70
N SER A 125 4.51 -7.04 20.62
CA SER A 125 3.37 -6.72 19.76
C SER A 125 3.56 -7.28 18.36
N GLU A 126 2.48 -7.76 17.76
CA GLU A 126 2.44 -8.23 16.39
C GLU A 126 1.18 -7.68 15.71
N ALA A 127 1.31 -7.21 14.47
CA ALA A 127 0.20 -6.86 13.61
C ALA A 127 0.43 -7.45 12.22
N ASP A 128 -0.49 -8.28 11.77
CA ASP A 128 -0.50 -8.90 10.44
C ASP A 128 -1.74 -8.39 9.69
N LEU A 129 -1.52 -7.65 8.60
CA LEU A 129 -2.56 -7.11 7.75
C LEU A 129 -2.45 -7.73 6.36
N LYS A 130 -3.53 -8.32 5.87
CA LYS A 130 -3.62 -8.86 4.51
C LYS A 130 -4.67 -8.08 3.75
N LEU A 131 -4.23 -7.31 2.75
CA LEU A 131 -5.12 -6.56 1.87
C LEU A 131 -5.33 -7.36 0.58
N LEU A 132 -6.54 -7.85 0.39
CA LEU A 132 -7.01 -8.45 -0.87
C LEU A 132 -7.94 -7.46 -1.55
N LYS A 133 -7.61 -7.00 -2.76
CA LYS A 133 -8.43 -6.08 -3.53
C LYS A 133 -8.88 -6.74 -4.83
N ALA A 134 -10.17 -6.67 -5.11
CA ALA A 134 -10.76 -7.04 -6.38
C ALA A 134 -11.54 -5.85 -6.93
N GLY A 135 -11.38 -5.55 -8.21
CA GLY A 135 -12.01 -4.37 -8.81
C GLY A 135 -12.34 -4.54 -10.29
N TYR A 136 -13.30 -3.74 -10.73
CA TYR A 136 -13.65 -3.56 -12.11
C TYR A 136 -13.35 -2.12 -12.51
N GLU A 137 -12.68 -1.94 -13.66
CA GLU A 137 -12.31 -0.65 -14.24
C GLU A 137 -12.93 -0.55 -15.64
N LEU A 138 -13.54 0.58 -15.91
CA LEU A 138 -14.08 0.94 -17.22
C LEU A 138 -13.38 2.20 -17.74
N ASP A 139 -12.69 2.07 -18.87
CA ASP A 139 -12.08 3.18 -19.58
C ASP A 139 -13.13 3.87 -20.48
N PHE A 140 -13.67 5.01 -20.04
CA PHE A 140 -14.68 5.73 -20.79
C PHE A 140 -14.08 6.64 -21.87
N ILE A 141 -12.84 7.13 -21.69
CA ILE A 141 -12.07 7.83 -22.72
C ILE A 141 -10.83 7.01 -23.02
N VAL A 142 -10.64 6.64 -24.27
CA VAL A 142 -9.45 5.89 -24.75
C VAL A 142 -8.93 6.56 -26.00
N SER A 143 -7.64 6.85 -26.04
CA SER A 143 -6.92 7.43 -27.16
C SER A 143 -5.52 6.84 -27.30
N GLN A 144 -4.82 7.14 -28.38
CA GLN A 144 -3.41 6.78 -28.56
C GLN A 144 -2.46 7.48 -27.54
N TYR A 145 -2.94 8.52 -26.87
CA TYR A 145 -2.16 9.30 -25.89
C TYR A 145 -2.48 8.94 -24.45
N GLY A 146 -3.36 7.94 -24.22
CA GLY A 146 -3.74 7.49 -22.90
C GLY A 146 -5.23 7.26 -22.76
N PHE A 147 -5.65 7.09 -21.50
CA PHE A 147 -7.06 6.85 -21.18
C PHE A 147 -7.47 7.55 -19.87
N LEU A 148 -8.77 7.67 -19.70
CA LEU A 148 -9.42 8.05 -18.45
C LEU A 148 -10.52 7.03 -18.16
N GLY A 149 -10.52 6.48 -16.95
CA GLY A 149 -11.45 5.44 -16.52
C GLY A 149 -11.95 5.66 -15.11
N GLY A 150 -13.00 4.90 -14.78
CA GLY A 150 -13.53 4.78 -13.44
C GLY A 150 -13.39 3.37 -12.92
N SER A 151 -13.31 3.19 -11.62
CA SER A 151 -13.26 1.86 -10.99
C SER A 151 -14.27 1.69 -9.87
N LEU A 152 -14.70 0.44 -9.70
CA LEU A 152 -15.43 -0.06 -8.56
C LEU A 152 -14.59 -1.18 -7.96
N ASP A 153 -14.15 -0.98 -6.73
CA ASP A 153 -13.24 -1.90 -6.06
C ASP A 153 -13.88 -2.40 -4.75
N VAL A 154 -13.56 -3.61 -4.35
CA VAL A 154 -13.77 -4.11 -3.00
C VAL A 154 -12.42 -4.52 -2.43
N MET A 155 -12.04 -3.93 -1.32
CA MET A 155 -10.86 -4.29 -0.57
C MET A 155 -11.28 -5.05 0.69
N VAL A 156 -10.82 -6.28 0.82
CA VAL A 156 -10.99 -7.10 2.04
C VAL A 156 -9.70 -7.01 2.82
N THR A 157 -9.81 -6.51 4.04
CA THR A 157 -8.68 -6.37 4.97
C THR A 157 -8.84 -7.38 6.09
N ASP A 158 -7.96 -8.38 6.14
CA ASP A 158 -7.82 -9.25 7.29
C ASP A 158 -6.78 -8.65 8.23
N VAL A 159 -7.17 -8.49 9.49
CA VAL A 159 -6.32 -7.94 10.55
C VAL A 159 -6.18 -8.97 11.65
N HIS A 160 -4.94 -9.30 11.98
CA HIS A 160 -4.57 -10.04 13.17
C HIS A 160 -3.66 -9.17 14.01
N ALA A 161 -4.04 -8.90 15.25
CA ALA A 161 -3.27 -8.14 16.21
C ALA A 161 -3.04 -8.95 17.47
N GLN A 162 -1.81 -8.99 17.96
CA GLN A 162 -1.46 -9.70 19.19
C GLN A 162 -0.62 -8.82 20.10
N LEU A 163 -0.92 -8.85 21.39
CA LEU A 163 -0.15 -8.16 22.43
C LEU A 163 0.15 -9.10 23.59
N LYS A 164 1.43 -9.37 23.83
CA LYS A 164 1.95 -10.22 24.89
C LYS A 164 2.64 -9.41 25.95
N ALA A 165 2.36 -9.69 27.22
CA ALA A 165 3.10 -9.17 28.37
C ALA A 165 3.49 -10.34 29.27
N PRO A 166 4.65 -10.99 29.08
CA PRO A 166 5.05 -12.17 29.83
C PRO A 166 5.11 -11.95 31.35
N SER A 167 5.47 -10.73 31.78
CA SER A 167 5.51 -10.36 33.21
C SER A 167 4.12 -10.34 33.89
N LEU A 168 3.06 -10.16 33.10
CA LEU A 168 1.67 -10.15 33.57
C LEU A 168 0.94 -11.46 33.23
N ALA A 169 1.61 -12.41 32.57
CA ALA A 169 1.01 -13.63 32.00
C ALA A 169 -0.18 -13.33 31.06
N LEU A 170 -0.10 -12.21 30.31
CA LEU A 170 -1.10 -11.80 29.34
C LEU A 170 -0.61 -12.14 27.91
N ASP A 171 -1.51 -12.73 27.10
CA ASP A 171 -1.33 -13.00 25.66
C ASP A 171 -2.68 -12.86 24.98
N GLU A 172 -3.00 -11.64 24.53
CA GLU A 172 -4.29 -11.30 23.96
C GLU A 172 -4.19 -11.13 22.44
N LYS A 173 -5.25 -11.52 21.74
CA LYS A 173 -5.35 -11.49 20.28
C LYS A 173 -6.68 -10.92 19.85
N GLU A 174 -6.64 -10.20 18.74
CA GLU A 174 -7.82 -9.70 18.05
C GLU A 174 -7.72 -10.02 16.55
N ASP A 175 -8.78 -10.64 16.05
CA ASP A 175 -8.90 -11.02 14.64
C ASP A 175 -10.19 -10.43 14.08
N PHE A 176 -10.09 -9.71 12.95
CA PHE A 176 -11.27 -9.22 12.26
C PHE A 176 -11.03 -9.05 10.78
N THR A 177 -12.10 -9.18 9.99
CA THR A 177 -12.10 -8.99 8.54
C THR A 177 -13.06 -7.87 8.19
N VAL A 178 -12.58 -6.88 7.43
CA VAL A 178 -13.38 -5.72 7.01
C VAL A 178 -13.41 -5.63 5.48
N PRO A 179 -14.58 -5.80 4.85
CA PRO A 179 -14.76 -5.48 3.44
C PRO A 179 -15.01 -3.97 3.28
N ILE A 180 -14.25 -3.33 2.40
CA ILE A 180 -14.32 -1.89 2.13
C ILE A 180 -14.61 -1.70 0.64
N PRO A 181 -15.84 -1.35 0.25
CA PRO A 181 -16.15 -0.95 -1.13
C PRO A 181 -15.54 0.42 -1.41
N MET A 182 -15.01 0.62 -2.62
CA MET A 182 -14.42 1.88 -3.03
C MET A 182 -14.81 2.23 -4.47
N VAL A 183 -14.95 3.51 -4.74
CA VAL A 183 -15.09 4.06 -6.09
C VAL A 183 -13.84 4.84 -6.44
N GLY A 184 -13.40 4.72 -7.69
CA GLY A 184 -12.15 5.34 -8.08
C GLY A 184 -12.16 5.95 -9.47
N LEU A 185 -11.13 6.75 -9.71
CA LEU A 185 -10.76 7.28 -11.01
C LEU A 185 -9.32 6.88 -11.32
N ILE A 186 -9.06 6.61 -12.59
CA ILE A 186 -7.73 6.32 -13.10
C ILE A 186 -7.52 7.09 -14.40
N GLY A 187 -6.34 7.69 -14.52
CA GLY A 187 -5.91 8.35 -15.74
C GLY A 187 -4.48 7.96 -16.09
N ARG A 188 -4.25 7.75 -17.39
CA ARG A 188 -2.93 7.52 -17.95
C ARG A 188 -2.70 8.42 -19.12
N ILE A 189 -1.51 9.02 -19.20
CA ILE A 189 -1.02 9.71 -20.37
C ILE A 189 0.24 9.00 -20.87
N THR A 190 0.36 8.93 -22.20
CA THR A 190 1.47 8.30 -22.92
C THR A 190 2.14 9.37 -23.79
N PRO A 191 3.02 10.22 -23.21
CA PRO A 191 3.65 11.31 -23.95
C PRO A 191 4.56 10.80 -25.08
N ILE A 192 5.18 9.66 -24.88
CA ILE A 192 5.93 8.91 -25.88
C ILE A 192 5.66 7.41 -25.68
N LYS A 193 5.71 6.63 -26.75
CA LYS A 193 5.22 5.24 -26.82
C LYS A 193 5.77 4.29 -25.76
N TRP A 194 6.92 4.56 -25.21
CA TRP A 194 7.57 3.72 -24.20
C TRP A 194 7.55 4.32 -22.79
N ILE A 195 6.91 5.50 -22.59
CA ILE A 195 6.75 6.14 -21.27
C ILE A 195 5.27 6.39 -21.01
N ASN A 196 4.81 5.92 -19.86
CA ASN A 196 3.46 6.17 -19.34
C ASN A 196 3.55 6.90 -18.00
N LEU A 197 2.69 7.88 -17.81
CA LEU A 197 2.41 8.48 -16.51
C LEU A 197 0.99 8.13 -16.12
N THR A 198 0.82 7.46 -14.99
CA THR A 198 -0.49 6.99 -14.49
C THR A 198 -0.75 7.57 -13.12
N ALA A 199 -1.97 8.02 -12.89
CA ALA A 199 -2.49 8.38 -11.58
C ALA A 199 -3.80 7.63 -11.33
N LYS A 200 -3.96 7.11 -10.12
CA LYS A 200 -5.15 6.39 -9.68
C LYS A 200 -5.51 6.85 -8.28
N ALA A 201 -6.80 7.05 -8.03
CA ALA A 201 -7.32 7.34 -6.70
C ALA A 201 -8.66 6.63 -6.52
N SER A 202 -8.82 5.92 -5.43
CA SER A 202 -10.07 5.27 -5.06
C SER A 202 -10.36 5.48 -3.57
N GLY A 203 -11.62 5.53 -3.21
CA GLY A 203 -12.00 5.71 -1.82
C GLY A 203 -13.50 5.60 -1.61
N LEU A 204 -13.87 5.61 -0.35
CA LEU A 204 -15.25 5.71 0.09
C LEU A 204 -15.34 6.61 1.32
N PRO A 205 -16.11 7.70 1.26
CA PRO A 205 -16.50 8.43 2.45
C PRO A 205 -17.57 7.62 3.20
N LEU A 206 -17.29 7.27 4.46
CA LEU A 206 -18.20 6.51 5.33
C LEU A 206 -19.03 7.43 6.22
N GLY A 207 -19.09 8.72 5.89
CA GLY A 207 -19.78 9.74 6.66
C GLY A 207 -19.16 9.91 8.06
N SER A 208 -19.98 9.81 9.11
CA SER A 208 -19.52 9.88 10.50
C SER A 208 -18.68 8.68 10.95
N TYR A 209 -18.69 7.59 10.19
CA TYR A 209 -17.93 6.37 10.50
C TYR A 209 -16.48 6.40 9.98
N GLY A 210 -16.10 7.44 9.20
CA GLY A 210 -14.75 7.60 8.72
C GLY A 210 -14.59 7.63 7.20
N HIS A 211 -13.44 7.15 6.71
CA HIS A 211 -13.15 7.05 5.28
C HIS A 211 -12.07 5.99 5.00
N ALA A 212 -12.08 5.49 3.77
CA ALA A 212 -10.96 4.76 3.20
C ALA A 212 -10.51 5.48 1.92
N PHE A 213 -9.21 5.64 1.72
CA PHE A 213 -8.63 6.31 0.56
C PHE A 213 -7.33 5.65 0.15
N ASP A 214 -7.18 5.36 -1.15
CA ASP A 214 -5.99 4.74 -1.74
C ASP A 214 -5.67 5.49 -3.04
N ALA A 215 -4.53 6.16 -3.08
CA ALA A 215 -4.08 6.92 -4.25
C ALA A 215 -2.65 6.57 -4.59
N GLU A 216 -2.35 6.48 -5.89
CA GLU A 216 -1.01 6.25 -6.41
C GLU A 216 -0.77 7.05 -7.68
N ALA A 217 0.48 7.48 -7.86
CA ALA A 217 0.95 8.07 -9.11
C ALA A 217 2.33 7.50 -9.44
N TYR A 218 2.54 7.13 -10.71
CA TYR A 218 3.78 6.50 -11.13
C TYR A 218 4.14 6.76 -12.58
N LEU A 219 5.43 6.74 -12.82
CA LEU A 219 6.04 6.68 -14.15
C LEU A 219 6.32 5.22 -14.49
N GLU A 220 6.04 4.82 -15.70
CA GLU A 220 6.31 3.49 -16.24
C GLU A 220 7.11 3.63 -17.54
N ILE A 221 8.16 2.82 -17.63
CA ILE A 221 8.99 2.68 -18.83
C ILE A 221 8.76 1.28 -19.39
N ASN A 222 8.46 1.19 -20.69
CA ASN A 222 8.22 -0.07 -21.40
C ASN A 222 9.35 -0.30 -22.41
N PRO A 223 10.45 -1.00 -22.01
CA PRO A 223 11.56 -1.27 -22.91
C PRO A 223 11.16 -2.13 -24.10
N ILE A 224 10.21 -3.02 -23.90
CA ILE A 224 9.60 -3.88 -24.92
C ILE A 224 8.10 -4.02 -24.64
N LYS A 225 7.33 -4.50 -25.62
CA LYS A 225 5.86 -4.67 -25.54
C LYS A 225 5.41 -5.42 -24.27
N TYR A 226 6.16 -6.42 -23.86
CA TYR A 226 5.76 -7.37 -22.82
C TYR A 226 6.25 -7.02 -21.42
N VAL A 227 7.12 -6.02 -21.27
CA VAL A 227 7.76 -5.69 -20.00
C VAL A 227 7.62 -4.21 -19.69
N GLY A 228 7.10 -3.91 -18.50
CA GLY A 228 7.06 -2.56 -17.94
C GLY A 228 7.81 -2.50 -16.62
N ILE A 229 8.55 -1.43 -16.41
CA ILE A 229 9.20 -1.11 -15.13
C ILE A 229 8.61 0.21 -14.65
N SER A 230 8.11 0.26 -13.44
CA SER A 230 7.50 1.46 -12.89
C SER A 230 8.09 1.85 -11.54
N ALA A 231 8.06 3.16 -11.28
CA ALA A 231 8.38 3.74 -9.99
C ALA A 231 7.37 4.87 -9.68
N GLY A 232 6.95 4.96 -8.43
CA GLY A 232 5.94 5.92 -8.04
C GLY A 232 5.80 6.07 -6.54
N TYR A 233 4.72 6.71 -6.16
CA TYR A 233 4.37 6.96 -4.78
C TYR A 233 2.92 6.55 -4.54
N ARG A 234 2.65 5.90 -3.40
CA ARG A 234 1.31 5.49 -2.97
C ARG A 234 1.02 6.06 -1.60
N TYR A 235 -0.20 6.52 -1.44
CA TYR A 235 -0.79 6.98 -0.20
C TYR A 235 -2.02 6.15 0.09
N PHE A 236 -2.07 5.52 1.24
CA PHE A 236 -3.21 4.77 1.74
C PHE A 236 -3.61 5.31 3.11
N SER A 237 -4.88 5.58 3.31
CA SER A 237 -5.42 6.05 4.58
C SER A 237 -6.74 5.36 4.88
N PHE A 238 -6.87 4.90 6.10
CA PHE A 238 -8.10 4.35 6.65
C PHE A 238 -8.38 5.03 7.99
N LEU A 239 -9.55 5.63 8.09
CA LEU A 239 -10.10 6.14 9.33
C LEU A 239 -11.40 5.39 9.60
N GLY A 240 -11.44 4.63 10.68
CA GLY A 240 -12.63 3.99 11.21
C GLY A 240 -13.00 4.61 12.55
N GLN A 241 -14.26 4.99 12.69
CA GLN A 241 -14.79 5.50 13.95
C GLN A 241 -16.14 4.84 14.24
N TYR A 242 -16.22 4.20 15.38
CA TYR A 242 -17.47 3.59 15.84
C TYR A 242 -17.64 3.85 17.34
N ASP A 243 -18.73 4.51 17.70
CA ASP A 243 -18.99 5.03 19.04
C ASP A 243 -17.82 5.91 19.53
N LYS A 244 -17.09 5.48 20.53
CA LYS A 244 -15.93 6.17 21.10
C LYS A 244 -14.58 5.60 20.64
N ASN A 245 -14.61 4.51 19.89
CA ASN A 245 -13.41 3.87 19.34
C ASN A 245 -13.02 4.51 18.02
N LYS A 246 -11.73 4.76 17.83
CA LYS A 246 -11.16 5.34 16.61
C LYS A 246 -9.93 4.55 16.20
N ALA A 247 -9.87 4.17 14.92
CA ALA A 247 -8.69 3.62 14.29
C ALA A 247 -8.29 4.54 13.13
N ASP A 248 -7.14 5.19 13.25
CA ASP A 248 -6.54 6.04 12.22
C ASP A 248 -5.25 5.37 11.77
N PHE A 249 -5.20 4.98 10.51
CA PHE A 249 -4.10 4.22 9.94
C PHE A 249 -3.71 4.81 8.60
N ARG A 250 -2.45 5.18 8.43
CA ARG A 250 -1.92 5.75 7.21
C ARG A 250 -0.61 5.10 6.83
N LEU A 251 -0.49 4.77 5.55
CA LEU A 251 0.72 4.28 4.90
C LEU A 251 1.01 5.16 3.69
N ASP A 252 2.18 5.75 3.62
CA ASP A 252 2.59 6.51 2.47
C ASP A 252 4.07 6.29 2.15
N GLY A 253 4.38 6.10 0.87
CA GLY A 253 5.77 5.85 0.48
C GLY A 253 5.98 5.51 -0.98
N PRO A 254 7.26 5.48 -1.39
CA PRO A 254 7.65 5.11 -2.74
C PRO A 254 7.47 3.62 -3.00
N PHE A 255 7.26 3.27 -4.25
CA PHE A 255 7.27 1.89 -4.72
C PHE A 255 8.01 1.75 -6.06
N THR A 256 8.43 0.54 -6.33
CA THR A 256 8.91 0.10 -7.65
C THR A 256 8.16 -1.16 -8.04
N ALA A 257 7.95 -1.37 -9.34
CA ALA A 257 7.26 -2.56 -9.83
C ALA A 257 7.82 -3.04 -11.18
N LEU A 258 7.69 -4.34 -11.39
CA LEU A 258 7.92 -5.01 -12.66
C LEU A 258 6.60 -5.57 -13.16
N LYS A 259 6.29 -5.34 -14.43
CA LYS A 259 5.09 -5.79 -15.12
C LYS A 259 5.44 -6.71 -16.27
N ILE A 260 4.66 -7.76 -16.41
CA ILE A 260 4.73 -8.70 -17.54
C ILE A 260 3.36 -8.76 -18.18
N ARG A 261 3.31 -8.63 -19.51
CA ARG A 261 2.09 -8.54 -20.31
C ARG A 261 2.01 -9.65 -21.33
N PHE A 262 0.78 -10.13 -21.54
CA PHE A 262 0.46 -11.21 -22.46
C PHE A 262 -0.72 -10.88 -23.36
#